data_a9df193ad47275d0e006339097f4f0af
#
_entry.id   a9df193ad47275d0e006339097f4f0af
#
_cell.length_a   1.000
_cell.length_b   1.000
_cell.length_c   1.000
_cell.angle_alpha   90.00
_cell.angle_beta   90.00
_cell.angle_gamma   90.00
#
_symmetry.space_group_name_H-M   'P 1'
#
loop_
_entity.id
_entity.type
_entity.pdbx_description
1 polymer ?
#
loop_
_entity_poly.entity_id
_entity_poly.type
_entity_poly.pdbx_seq_one_letter_code
_entity_poly.pdbx_strand_id
1 'polypeptide(L)'
;MAHQDNPEFFKGRGAQVNTDNKFLKRKYVLDHIEGLDEPLLENSATQLFEETPKKIVSESNSPDLSHMYSINPYQGCEHGCIYCYARNSHEYYGFSAGLDFERKIIVKRNAPELLETYFNKKNYQPVSILLSGNTDCYQPIERRLKITRGLLQVFLQYKNPVSIITKNNVIIRDLDIITELAKLNLIHVNVSITSLNEQLRQKLEPRTVTASGRLGVIQKLSENGVPVRVMAAPIIPGLNSNEIPDIIKASADRGALGAGFTIVRLNGSIAEIFTDWIHKAFPDRAEKVLNAIRACHDGNLNDSEFGRRMRGEGQVAQSIHQLFKMACNRFLAGREMPPHDYTLFTPKGGKQTSMF
;
A
#
# COMPACT_ATOMS: atom_id res chain seq x y z
N MET A 1 -31.30 28.11 20.97
CA MET A 1 -30.08 27.99 20.12
C MET A 1 -29.71 26.53 20.13
N ALA A 2 -30.08 25.79 19.08
CA ALA A 2 -29.79 24.38 18.97
C ALA A 2 -28.31 24.21 18.60
N HIS A 3 -27.57 23.51 19.44
CA HIS A 3 -26.26 23.01 19.08
C HIS A 3 -26.44 22.06 17.87
N GLN A 4 -26.01 22.47 16.69
CA GLN A 4 -25.77 21.57 15.59
C GLN A 4 -24.61 20.68 16.01
N ASP A 5 -24.91 19.44 16.35
CA ASP A 5 -23.92 18.39 16.55
C ASP A 5 -23.12 18.22 15.25
N ASN A 6 -21.86 18.60 15.32
CA ASN A 6 -20.90 18.36 14.26
C ASN A 6 -20.79 16.83 14.09
N PRO A 7 -20.99 16.24 12.89
CA PRO A 7 -20.93 14.79 12.74
C PRO A 7 -19.59 14.30 13.26
N GLU A 8 -19.64 13.37 14.23
CA GLU A 8 -18.46 12.88 14.94
C GLU A 8 -17.37 12.44 13.96
N PHE A 9 -16.22 13.08 14.04
CA PHE A 9 -15.03 12.67 13.31
C PHE A 9 -14.48 11.40 13.95
N PHE A 10 -14.46 10.29 13.23
CA PHE A 10 -13.91 9.02 13.72
C PHE A 10 -12.39 9.12 13.88
N LYS A 11 -11.97 9.43 15.11
CA LYS A 11 -10.55 9.60 15.46
C LYS A 11 -9.75 8.31 15.16
N GLY A 12 -8.62 8.46 14.46
CA GLY A 12 -7.75 7.36 14.12
C GLY A 12 -8.24 6.51 12.92
N ARG A 13 -9.21 7.01 12.15
CA ARG A 13 -9.66 6.41 10.88
C ARG A 13 -9.52 7.42 9.75
N GLY A 14 -9.17 6.94 8.55
CA GLY A 14 -9.06 7.78 7.36
C GLY A 14 -10.43 8.07 6.78
N ALA A 15 -11.20 7.03 6.47
CA ALA A 15 -12.57 7.19 6.00
C ALA A 15 -13.49 7.62 7.15
N GLN A 16 -14.40 8.53 6.85
CA GLN A 16 -15.40 9.06 7.78
C GLN A 16 -16.80 8.54 7.48
N VAL A 17 -16.94 7.84 6.36
CA VAL A 17 -18.20 7.29 5.87
C VAL A 17 -18.01 5.89 5.33
N ASN A 18 -19.09 5.11 5.27
CA ASN A 18 -19.20 3.90 4.46
C ASN A 18 -19.92 4.25 3.15
N THR A 19 -19.35 3.80 2.04
CA THR A 19 -20.00 3.93 0.72
C THR A 19 -20.89 2.73 0.42
N ASP A 20 -21.86 2.91 -0.45
CA ASP A 20 -22.68 1.82 -0.96
C ASP A 20 -21.80 0.81 -1.73
N ASN A 21 -22.00 -0.49 -1.44
CA ASN A 21 -21.31 -1.54 -2.19
C ASN A 21 -22.04 -1.80 -3.51
N LYS A 22 -21.36 -1.51 -4.64
CA LYS A 22 -21.93 -1.64 -5.99
C LYS A 22 -22.31 -3.05 -6.43
N PHE A 23 -21.81 -4.09 -5.74
CA PHE A 23 -22.12 -5.49 -6.02
C PHE A 23 -23.33 -6.01 -5.25
N LEU A 24 -23.78 -5.29 -4.20
CA LEU A 24 -24.95 -5.68 -3.43
C LEU A 24 -26.22 -5.17 -4.11
N LYS A 25 -27.12 -6.07 -4.48
CA LYS A 25 -28.44 -5.74 -5.04
C LYS A 25 -29.44 -5.20 -4.00
N ARG A 26 -29.12 -5.28 -2.72
CA ARG A 26 -29.95 -4.81 -1.60
C ARG A 26 -29.15 -3.85 -0.74
N LYS A 27 -29.76 -2.69 -0.44
CA LYS A 27 -29.23 -1.74 0.53
C LYS A 27 -29.75 -2.11 1.90
N TYR A 28 -28.89 -2.13 2.91
CA TYR A 28 -29.30 -2.11 4.30
C TYR A 28 -29.67 -0.65 4.60
N VAL A 29 -30.95 -0.38 4.77
CA VAL A 29 -31.44 0.90 5.29
C VAL A 29 -31.68 0.67 6.78
N LEU A 30 -30.96 1.37 7.63
CA LEU A 30 -31.28 1.49 9.06
C LEU A 30 -32.37 2.55 9.16
N ASP A 31 -33.63 2.12 9.11
CA ASP A 31 -34.73 2.99 9.50
C ASP A 31 -34.75 3.08 11.02
N HIS A 32 -34.56 4.26 11.55
CA HIS A 32 -34.70 4.54 12.98
C HIS A 32 -36.17 4.47 13.36
N ILE A 33 -36.56 3.44 14.09
CA ILE A 33 -37.88 3.33 14.69
C ILE A 33 -37.82 3.93 16.09
N GLU A 34 -38.44 5.07 16.28
CA GLU A 34 -38.48 5.80 17.55
C GLU A 34 -38.92 4.85 18.70
N GLY A 35 -38.05 4.69 19.70
CA GLY A 35 -38.33 3.92 20.94
C GLY A 35 -37.95 2.45 20.93
N LEU A 36 -37.36 1.91 19.86
CA LEU A 36 -36.93 0.50 19.79
C LEU A 36 -35.43 0.30 19.57
N ASP A 37 -34.71 1.33 19.17
CA ASP A 37 -33.28 1.22 18.85
C ASP A 37 -32.45 2.01 19.85
N GLU A 38 -31.69 1.31 20.68
CA GLU A 38 -30.49 1.92 21.23
C GLU A 38 -29.54 2.15 20.05
N PRO A 39 -28.88 3.33 19.95
CA PRO A 39 -27.89 3.56 18.91
C PRO A 39 -26.86 2.43 19.02
N LEU A 40 -26.79 1.56 18.01
CA LEU A 40 -25.71 0.60 17.86
C LEU A 40 -24.44 1.40 17.80
N LEU A 41 -23.75 1.57 18.93
CA LEU A 41 -22.41 2.09 19.00
C LEU A 41 -21.57 1.18 18.12
N GLU A 42 -21.33 1.58 16.89
CA GLU A 42 -20.46 0.82 15.97
C GLU A 42 -19.13 0.59 16.68
N ASN A 43 -18.87 -0.66 17.04
CA ASN A 43 -17.65 -1.04 17.71
C ASN A 43 -16.46 -0.58 16.84
N SER A 44 -15.67 0.38 17.33
CA SER A 44 -14.52 0.93 16.63
C SER A 44 -13.37 -0.08 16.47
N ALA A 45 -13.47 -1.25 17.09
CA ALA A 45 -12.46 -2.30 17.04
C ALA A 45 -12.33 -2.95 15.65
N THR A 46 -11.13 -3.38 15.31
CA THR A 46 -10.88 -4.16 14.11
C THR A 46 -11.47 -5.58 14.28
N GLN A 47 -12.25 -6.01 13.30
CA GLN A 47 -12.83 -7.35 13.20
C GLN A 47 -12.01 -8.19 12.21
N LEU A 48 -11.76 -9.45 12.53
CA LEU A 48 -11.02 -10.37 11.68
C LEU A 48 -11.96 -11.41 11.08
N PHE A 49 -11.86 -11.60 9.78
CA PHE A 49 -12.56 -12.61 9.01
C PHE A 49 -11.53 -13.58 8.42
N GLU A 50 -11.68 -14.86 8.61
CA GLU A 50 -10.76 -15.85 8.03
C GLU A 50 -11.26 -16.28 6.64
N GLU A 51 -10.35 -16.28 5.68
CA GLU A 51 -10.56 -16.81 4.34
C GLU A 51 -9.55 -17.92 4.07
N THR A 52 -10.01 -19.01 3.46
CA THR A 52 -9.15 -20.08 2.96
C THR A 52 -9.17 -20.06 1.43
N PRO A 53 -8.39 -19.19 0.78
CA PRO A 53 -8.37 -19.11 -0.67
C PRO A 53 -7.72 -20.36 -1.28
N LYS A 54 -8.04 -20.64 -2.55
CA LYS A 54 -7.41 -21.73 -3.32
C LYS A 54 -6.07 -21.31 -3.95
N LYS A 55 -5.83 -20.02 -4.09
CA LYS A 55 -4.61 -19.43 -4.69
C LYS A 55 -4.24 -18.17 -3.91
N ILE A 56 -2.95 -17.93 -3.76
CA ILE A 56 -2.44 -16.73 -3.08
C ILE A 56 -1.72 -15.76 -4.02
N VAL A 57 -1.12 -16.27 -5.08
CA VAL A 57 -0.45 -15.45 -6.09
C VAL A 57 -1.48 -14.95 -7.08
N SER A 58 -1.56 -13.64 -7.21
CA SER A 58 -2.37 -12.94 -8.22
C SER A 58 -1.48 -12.46 -9.36
N GLU A 59 -1.98 -12.56 -10.58
CA GLU A 59 -1.32 -12.06 -11.79
C GLU A 59 -2.03 -10.81 -12.28
N SER A 60 -1.28 -9.84 -12.77
CA SER A 60 -1.78 -8.61 -13.37
C SER A 60 -1.14 -8.37 -14.73
N ASN A 61 -1.97 -8.16 -15.74
CA ASN A 61 -1.54 -7.84 -17.10
C ASN A 61 -1.43 -6.32 -17.32
N SER A 62 -1.37 -5.53 -16.25
CA SER A 62 -1.27 -4.08 -16.37
C SER A 62 0.14 -3.65 -16.80
N PRO A 63 0.29 -2.95 -17.93
CA PRO A 63 1.60 -2.46 -18.39
C PRO A 63 2.19 -1.36 -17.51
N ASP A 64 1.40 -0.78 -16.59
CA ASP A 64 1.86 0.26 -15.65
C ASP A 64 2.61 -0.33 -14.44
N LEU A 65 2.55 -1.63 -14.24
CA LEU A 65 3.15 -2.28 -13.08
C LEU A 65 4.48 -2.93 -13.44
N SER A 66 5.50 -2.67 -12.65
CA SER A 66 6.80 -3.33 -12.76
C SER A 66 6.78 -4.80 -12.30
N HIS A 67 5.72 -5.20 -11.59
CA HIS A 67 5.51 -6.55 -11.09
C HIS A 67 4.20 -7.11 -11.61
N MET A 68 4.28 -8.21 -12.37
CA MET A 68 3.10 -8.92 -12.87
C MET A 68 2.44 -9.80 -11.79
N TYR A 69 3.21 -10.22 -10.79
CA TYR A 69 2.78 -11.15 -9.74
C TYR A 69 2.77 -10.48 -8.39
N SER A 70 1.71 -10.71 -7.61
CA SER A 70 1.61 -10.17 -6.25
C SER A 70 0.96 -11.14 -5.27
N ILE A 71 1.28 -10.96 -3.99
CA ILE A 71 0.68 -11.66 -2.86
C ILE A 71 0.15 -10.63 -1.86
N ASN A 72 -1.09 -10.85 -1.41
CA ASN A 72 -1.72 -10.05 -0.37
C ASN A 72 -2.27 -11.01 0.70
N PRO A 73 -1.56 -11.18 1.82
CA PRO A 73 -1.98 -12.07 2.91
C PRO A 73 -3.22 -11.57 3.64
N TYR A 74 -3.55 -10.31 3.43
CA TYR A 74 -4.71 -9.64 4.00
C TYR A 74 -5.54 -8.97 2.92
N GLN A 75 -6.84 -8.82 3.16
CA GLN A 75 -7.74 -7.93 2.44
C GLN A 75 -8.39 -6.97 3.44
N GLY A 76 -8.48 -5.67 3.08
CA GLY A 76 -8.65 -4.61 4.07
C GLY A 76 -7.32 -4.22 4.70
N CYS A 77 -7.22 -3.01 5.25
CA CYS A 77 -5.98 -2.49 5.79
C CYS A 77 -6.22 -1.50 6.93
N GLU A 78 -5.71 -1.84 8.12
CA GLU A 78 -5.86 -1.01 9.32
C GLU A 78 -5.14 0.34 9.23
N HIS A 79 -4.23 0.56 8.27
CA HIS A 79 -3.53 1.84 8.11
C HIS A 79 -4.46 3.02 7.85
N GLY A 80 -5.61 2.78 7.23
CA GLY A 80 -6.64 3.78 7.04
C GLY A 80 -6.27 4.90 6.07
N CYS A 81 -5.34 4.68 5.14
CA CYS A 81 -4.97 5.70 4.15
C CYS A 81 -6.20 6.13 3.35
N ILE A 82 -6.48 7.44 3.36
CA ILE A 82 -7.71 7.98 2.78
C ILE A 82 -7.76 7.85 1.24
N TYR A 83 -6.63 7.89 0.60
CA TYR A 83 -6.45 7.85 -0.85
C TYR A 83 -6.25 6.43 -1.42
N CYS A 84 -6.36 5.38 -0.58
CA CYS A 84 -5.91 4.04 -0.94
C CYS A 84 -6.76 3.40 -2.04
N TYR A 85 -6.15 3.11 -3.19
CA TYR A 85 -6.83 2.47 -4.33
C TYR A 85 -7.36 1.06 -4.02
N ALA A 86 -6.80 0.40 -3.02
CA ALA A 86 -7.19 -0.94 -2.61
C ALA A 86 -8.58 -1.00 -1.97
N ARG A 87 -9.13 0.14 -1.52
CA ARG A 87 -10.45 0.23 -0.90
C ARG A 87 -11.55 -0.39 -1.76
N ASN A 88 -11.53 -0.12 -3.07
CA ASN A 88 -12.52 -0.65 -4.01
C ASN A 88 -12.54 -2.18 -4.09
N SER A 89 -11.41 -2.84 -3.81
CA SER A 89 -11.36 -4.31 -3.82
C SER A 89 -12.10 -4.95 -2.64
N HIS A 90 -12.41 -4.18 -1.60
CA HIS A 90 -13.15 -4.65 -0.44
C HIS A 90 -14.64 -4.91 -0.76
N GLU A 91 -15.16 -4.21 -1.75
CA GLU A 91 -16.53 -4.37 -2.23
C GLU A 91 -16.82 -5.78 -2.79
N TYR A 92 -15.80 -6.49 -3.33
CA TYR A 92 -15.94 -7.88 -3.79
C TYR A 92 -16.25 -8.85 -2.65
N TYR A 93 -15.94 -8.47 -1.41
CA TYR A 93 -16.22 -9.26 -0.21
C TYR A 93 -17.54 -8.87 0.47
N GLY A 94 -18.34 -8.02 -0.16
CA GLY A 94 -19.61 -7.56 0.39
C GLY A 94 -19.50 -6.44 1.42
N PHE A 95 -18.31 -5.87 1.61
CA PHE A 95 -18.04 -4.78 2.55
C PHE A 95 -17.96 -3.42 1.84
N SER A 96 -18.10 -2.32 2.61
CA SER A 96 -17.90 -0.99 2.07
C SER A 96 -16.41 -0.69 1.84
N ALA A 97 -16.11 0.13 0.84
CA ALA A 97 -14.79 0.70 0.60
C ALA A 97 -14.37 1.75 1.66
N GLY A 98 -15.31 2.23 2.47
CA GLY A 98 -15.12 3.24 3.50
C GLY A 98 -14.50 2.68 4.78
N LEU A 99 -15.21 2.83 5.90
CA LEU A 99 -14.77 2.38 7.22
C LEU A 99 -14.59 0.87 7.32
N ASP A 100 -15.39 0.09 6.59
CA ASP A 100 -15.26 -1.36 6.60
C ASP A 100 -13.88 -1.83 6.12
N PHE A 101 -13.30 -1.16 5.11
CA PHE A 101 -11.95 -1.46 4.63
C PHE A 101 -10.88 -1.36 5.73
N GLU A 102 -11.11 -0.52 6.72
CA GLU A 102 -10.17 -0.28 7.82
C GLU A 102 -10.45 -1.14 9.05
N ARG A 103 -11.68 -1.64 9.18
CA ARG A 103 -12.17 -2.35 10.37
C ARG A 103 -12.36 -3.84 10.15
N LYS A 104 -12.76 -4.27 8.96
CA LYS A 104 -13.08 -5.66 8.63
C LYS A 104 -11.94 -6.26 7.81
N ILE A 105 -10.98 -6.87 8.50
CA ILE A 105 -9.78 -7.41 7.86
C ILE A 105 -9.96 -8.89 7.57
N ILE A 106 -9.86 -9.28 6.30
CA ILE A 106 -9.89 -10.67 5.87
C ILE A 106 -8.46 -11.21 5.92
N VAL A 107 -8.27 -12.34 6.57
CA VAL A 107 -6.98 -12.96 6.89
C VAL A 107 -6.84 -14.27 6.14
N LYS A 108 -5.75 -14.48 5.42
CA LYS A 108 -5.43 -15.67 4.64
C LYS A 108 -4.31 -16.45 5.33
N ARG A 109 -4.65 -17.21 6.38
CA ARG A 109 -3.65 -17.89 7.23
C ARG A 109 -2.81 -18.92 6.48
N ASN A 110 -3.42 -19.59 5.50
CA ASN A 110 -2.77 -20.61 4.68
C ASN A 110 -1.92 -20.02 3.52
N ALA A 111 -1.61 -18.73 3.56
CA ALA A 111 -0.84 -18.07 2.51
C ALA A 111 0.56 -18.68 2.30
N PRO A 112 1.34 -19.04 3.35
CA PRO A 112 2.64 -19.68 3.18
C PRO A 112 2.54 -21.05 2.49
N GLU A 113 1.60 -21.91 2.89
CA GLU A 113 1.39 -23.24 2.31
C GLU A 113 0.95 -23.15 0.83
N LEU A 114 0.11 -22.18 0.51
CA LEU A 114 -0.30 -21.93 -0.87
C LEU A 114 0.86 -21.41 -1.73
N LEU A 115 1.77 -20.63 -1.17
CA LEU A 115 2.98 -20.18 -1.86
C LEU A 115 3.93 -21.35 -2.12
N GLU A 116 4.13 -22.25 -1.14
CA GLU A 116 4.89 -23.49 -1.35
C GLU A 116 4.29 -24.32 -2.49
N THR A 117 2.96 -24.51 -2.49
CA THR A 117 2.24 -25.21 -3.55
C THR A 117 2.44 -24.53 -4.91
N TYR A 118 2.46 -23.21 -4.93
CA TYR A 118 2.69 -22.43 -6.15
C TYR A 118 4.10 -22.65 -6.73
N PHE A 119 5.14 -22.65 -5.89
CA PHE A 119 6.52 -22.86 -6.30
C PHE A 119 6.81 -24.31 -6.72
N ASN A 120 6.06 -25.29 -6.21
CA ASN A 120 6.20 -26.70 -6.57
C ASN A 120 5.46 -27.09 -7.87
N LYS A 121 4.86 -26.15 -8.61
CA LYS A 121 4.26 -26.45 -9.91
C LYS A 121 5.34 -26.93 -10.91
N LYS A 122 5.01 -27.98 -11.66
CA LYS A 122 5.95 -28.68 -12.58
C LYS A 122 6.74 -27.77 -13.52
N ASN A 123 6.13 -26.69 -13.98
CA ASN A 123 6.74 -25.78 -14.98
C ASN A 123 6.92 -24.35 -14.40
N TYR A 124 7.02 -24.22 -13.06
CA TYR A 124 7.25 -22.90 -12.47
C TYR A 124 8.59 -22.35 -12.92
N GLN A 125 8.59 -21.10 -13.36
CA GLN A 125 9.80 -20.31 -13.63
C GLN A 125 9.90 -19.20 -12.57
N PRO A 126 11.08 -18.97 -11.99
CA PRO A 126 11.24 -17.95 -10.97
C PRO A 126 10.92 -16.56 -11.51
N VAL A 127 10.07 -15.85 -10.80
CA VAL A 127 9.66 -14.48 -11.09
C VAL A 127 9.69 -13.65 -9.80
N SER A 128 9.94 -12.35 -9.91
CA SER A 128 9.83 -11.48 -8.73
C SER A 128 8.36 -11.29 -8.37
N ILE A 129 8.01 -11.60 -7.13
CA ILE A 129 6.64 -11.48 -6.60
C ILE A 129 6.59 -10.31 -5.63
N LEU A 130 5.60 -9.41 -5.82
CA LEU A 130 5.39 -8.27 -4.94
C LEU A 130 4.53 -8.67 -3.72
N LEU A 131 5.05 -8.53 -2.52
CA LEU A 131 4.25 -8.51 -1.29
C LEU A 131 3.66 -7.10 -1.10
N SER A 132 2.37 -7.01 -0.81
CA SER A 132 1.61 -5.76 -0.68
C SER A 132 1.26 -5.07 -2.01
N GLY A 133 0.95 -5.81 -3.03
CA GLY A 133 0.43 -5.23 -4.27
C GLY A 133 -0.92 -4.52 -4.11
N ASN A 134 -1.69 -4.86 -3.07
CA ASN A 134 -2.99 -4.28 -2.76
C ASN A 134 -3.04 -3.71 -1.34
N THR A 135 -2.92 -4.55 -0.31
CA THR A 135 -2.94 -4.14 1.11
C THR A 135 -1.56 -4.30 1.72
N ASP A 136 -1.24 -3.51 2.75
CA ASP A 136 0.07 -3.58 3.38
C ASP A 136 0.24 -4.90 4.14
N CYS A 137 1.24 -5.69 3.77
CA CYS A 137 1.53 -6.97 4.41
C CYS A 137 2.09 -6.80 5.84
N TYR A 138 2.55 -5.60 6.20
CA TYR A 138 2.98 -5.24 7.55
C TYR A 138 1.99 -4.32 8.28
N GLN A 139 0.72 -4.31 7.89
CA GLN A 139 -0.31 -3.60 8.66
C GLN A 139 -0.32 -4.05 10.13
N PRO A 140 -0.91 -3.27 11.08
CA PRO A 140 -0.77 -3.51 12.52
C PRO A 140 -1.02 -4.94 13.00
N ILE A 141 -2.02 -5.63 12.42
CA ILE A 141 -2.39 -7.00 12.80
C ILE A 141 -1.27 -8.03 12.54
N GLU A 142 -0.38 -7.74 11.57
CA GLU A 142 0.75 -8.60 11.23
C GLU A 142 1.73 -8.79 12.41
N ARG A 143 1.77 -7.86 13.36
CA ARG A 143 2.54 -8.02 14.62
C ARG A 143 2.19 -9.31 15.34
N ARG A 144 0.90 -9.67 15.32
CA ARG A 144 0.35 -10.82 16.00
C ARG A 144 0.31 -12.07 15.11
N LEU A 145 -0.13 -11.92 13.86
CA LEU A 145 -0.41 -13.06 12.99
C LEU A 145 0.84 -13.64 12.32
N LYS A 146 1.85 -12.82 12.03
CA LYS A 146 3.15 -13.23 11.46
C LYS A 146 3.06 -14.00 10.13
N ILE A 147 2.01 -13.76 9.34
CA ILE A 147 1.80 -14.44 8.05
C ILE A 147 2.85 -14.00 7.03
N THR A 148 3.19 -12.70 7.00
CA THR A 148 4.25 -12.16 6.14
C THR A 148 5.60 -12.80 6.46
N ARG A 149 5.91 -13.01 7.75
CA ARG A 149 7.13 -13.74 8.15
C ARG A 149 7.15 -15.15 7.58
N GLY A 150 6.03 -15.88 7.67
CA GLY A 150 5.89 -17.22 7.08
C GLY A 150 6.11 -17.21 5.56
N LEU A 151 5.55 -16.23 4.85
CA LEU A 151 5.79 -16.06 3.42
C LEU A 151 7.27 -15.80 3.11
N LEU A 152 7.95 -14.94 3.87
CA LEU A 152 9.38 -14.68 3.68
C LEU A 152 10.25 -15.92 3.92
N GLN A 153 9.89 -16.77 4.88
CA GLN A 153 10.57 -18.05 5.09
C GLN A 153 10.45 -18.96 3.86
N VAL A 154 9.27 -19.01 3.23
CA VAL A 154 9.06 -19.75 1.99
C VAL A 154 9.90 -19.16 0.85
N PHE A 155 9.92 -17.83 0.67
CA PHE A 155 10.77 -17.19 -0.34
C PHE A 155 12.24 -17.52 -0.15
N LEU A 156 12.76 -17.48 1.09
CA LEU A 156 14.14 -17.83 1.39
C LEU A 156 14.44 -19.31 1.12
N GLN A 157 13.54 -20.21 1.53
CA GLN A 157 13.68 -21.64 1.35
C GLN A 157 13.76 -22.02 -0.13
N TYR A 158 12.92 -21.43 -0.98
CA TYR A 158 12.89 -21.69 -2.41
C TYR A 158 13.85 -20.80 -3.22
N LYS A 159 14.48 -19.83 -2.57
CA LYS A 159 15.35 -18.82 -3.20
C LYS A 159 14.66 -18.11 -4.37
N ASN A 160 13.39 -17.76 -4.20
CA ASN A 160 12.64 -17.01 -5.19
C ASN A 160 12.70 -15.51 -4.90
N PRO A 161 12.91 -14.66 -5.92
CA PRO A 161 12.93 -13.20 -5.74
C PRO A 161 11.60 -12.65 -5.21
N VAL A 162 11.69 -11.66 -4.33
CA VAL A 162 10.55 -10.97 -3.72
C VAL A 162 10.79 -9.46 -3.65
N SER A 163 9.74 -8.70 -3.86
CA SER A 163 9.74 -7.26 -3.57
C SER A 163 8.69 -6.96 -2.51
N ILE A 164 8.98 -6.03 -1.60
CA ILE A 164 8.06 -5.61 -0.55
C ILE A 164 7.74 -4.14 -0.72
N ILE A 165 6.48 -3.75 -0.45
CA ILE A 165 6.12 -2.34 -0.26
C ILE A 165 5.37 -2.20 1.06
N THR A 166 5.80 -1.24 1.91
CA THR A 166 5.17 -1.04 3.22
C THR A 166 5.28 0.40 3.73
N LYS A 167 4.37 0.76 4.65
CA LYS A 167 4.37 1.99 5.45
C LYS A 167 4.66 1.72 6.93
N ASN A 168 5.10 0.50 7.28
CA ASN A 168 5.21 0.09 8.67
C ASN A 168 6.62 -0.32 9.07
N ASN A 169 6.98 -0.05 10.31
CA ASN A 169 8.26 -0.45 10.90
C ASN A 169 8.29 -1.90 11.42
N VAL A 170 7.16 -2.61 11.38
CA VAL A 170 7.07 -4.05 11.74
C VAL A 170 7.97 -4.90 10.86
N ILE A 171 8.31 -4.45 9.64
CA ILE A 171 9.27 -5.11 8.76
C ILE A 171 10.62 -5.38 9.44
N ILE A 172 11.06 -4.53 10.37
CA ILE A 172 12.34 -4.71 11.09
C ILE A 172 12.33 -5.95 11.99
N ARG A 173 11.15 -6.45 12.41
CA ARG A 173 11.01 -7.74 13.12
C ARG A 173 11.61 -8.91 12.32
N ASP A 174 11.49 -8.84 11.00
CA ASP A 174 11.87 -9.93 10.08
C ASP A 174 13.23 -9.68 9.41
N LEU A 175 14.04 -8.76 9.96
CA LEU A 175 15.32 -8.35 9.41
C LEU A 175 16.28 -9.54 9.24
N ASP A 176 16.23 -10.53 10.12
CA ASP A 176 17.00 -11.78 10.03
C ASP A 176 16.78 -12.49 8.68
N ILE A 177 15.53 -12.70 8.26
CA ILE A 177 15.19 -13.34 6.99
C ILE A 177 15.48 -12.41 5.79
N ILE A 178 15.14 -11.14 5.94
CA ILE A 178 15.33 -10.12 4.91
C ILE A 178 16.82 -9.95 4.56
N THR A 179 17.70 -9.98 5.55
CA THR A 179 19.15 -9.88 5.34
C THR A 179 19.69 -11.10 4.59
N GLU A 180 19.23 -12.31 4.91
CA GLU A 180 19.64 -13.51 4.18
C GLU A 180 19.17 -13.46 2.69
N LEU A 181 17.95 -13.01 2.44
CA LEU A 181 17.46 -12.79 1.07
C LEU A 181 18.28 -11.71 0.34
N ALA A 182 18.69 -10.65 1.03
CA ALA A 182 19.49 -9.57 0.46
C ALA A 182 20.90 -10.04 0.05
N LYS A 183 21.56 -10.87 0.86
CA LYS A 183 22.87 -11.47 0.53
C LYS A 183 22.84 -12.28 -0.76
N LEU A 184 21.68 -12.79 -1.13
CA LEU A 184 21.45 -13.57 -2.36
C LEU A 184 20.88 -12.74 -3.52
N ASN A 185 20.77 -11.43 -3.39
CA ASN A 185 20.07 -10.55 -4.34
C ASN A 185 18.63 -11.00 -4.64
N LEU A 186 17.91 -11.49 -3.64
CA LEU A 186 16.55 -12.00 -3.79
C LEU A 186 15.49 -11.04 -3.25
N ILE A 187 15.85 -9.90 -2.69
CA ILE A 187 14.87 -8.99 -2.10
C ILE A 187 15.10 -7.52 -2.46
N HIS A 188 14.02 -6.83 -2.76
CA HIS A 188 13.95 -5.37 -2.78
C HIS A 188 12.87 -4.88 -1.81
N VAL A 189 13.17 -3.82 -1.07
CA VAL A 189 12.19 -3.22 -0.16
C VAL A 189 11.85 -1.81 -0.62
N ASN A 190 10.56 -1.52 -0.73
CA ASN A 190 10.05 -0.19 -1.01
C ASN A 190 9.37 0.36 0.25
N VAL A 191 9.88 1.46 0.79
CA VAL A 191 9.28 2.13 1.95
C VAL A 191 8.52 3.35 1.46
N SER A 192 7.19 3.37 1.70
CA SER A 192 6.36 4.49 1.27
C SER A 192 6.41 5.64 2.27
N ILE A 193 6.75 6.83 1.80
CA ILE A 193 6.72 8.09 2.58
C ILE A 193 5.91 9.10 1.78
N THR A 194 4.71 9.40 2.25
CA THR A 194 3.78 10.29 1.55
C THR A 194 4.00 11.75 1.95
N SER A 195 4.41 12.01 3.19
CA SER A 195 4.70 13.34 3.70
C SER A 195 5.69 13.26 4.86
N LEU A 196 6.53 14.28 5.02
CA LEU A 196 7.37 14.51 6.19
C LEU A 196 6.65 15.34 7.25
N ASN A 197 5.58 16.03 6.86
CA ASN A 197 4.73 16.79 7.78
C ASN A 197 3.83 15.83 8.57
N GLU A 198 4.09 15.70 9.86
CA GLU A 198 3.38 14.75 10.73
C GLU A 198 1.88 15.07 10.88
N GLN A 199 1.50 16.35 10.89
CA GLN A 199 0.09 16.74 10.95
C GLN A 199 -0.67 16.35 9.68
N LEU A 200 -0.03 16.51 8.51
CA LEU A 200 -0.59 16.05 7.24
C LEU A 200 -0.66 14.52 7.19
N ARG A 201 0.43 13.84 7.60
CA ARG A 201 0.46 12.38 7.66
C ARG A 201 -0.66 11.81 8.54
N GLN A 202 -0.87 12.35 9.73
CA GLN A 202 -1.93 11.89 10.64
C GLN A 202 -3.32 11.99 10.02
N LYS A 203 -3.58 13.03 9.22
CA LYS A 203 -4.85 13.19 8.51
C LYS A 203 -4.98 12.25 7.31
N LEU A 204 -3.89 12.04 6.54
CA LEU A 204 -3.86 11.20 5.33
C LEU A 204 -3.79 9.69 5.65
N GLU A 205 -3.05 9.33 6.70
CA GLU A 205 -2.62 7.96 7.02
C GLU A 205 -2.62 7.73 8.55
N PRO A 206 -3.78 7.79 9.21
CA PRO A 206 -3.88 7.96 10.66
C PRO A 206 -3.20 6.85 11.48
N ARG A 207 -3.17 5.63 10.99
CA ARG A 207 -2.62 4.46 11.71
C ARG A 207 -1.32 3.91 11.12
N THR A 208 -0.63 4.70 10.30
CA THR A 208 0.71 4.36 9.82
C THR A 208 1.79 4.85 10.76
N VAL A 209 2.98 4.33 10.60
CA VAL A 209 4.19 4.80 11.31
C VAL A 209 4.54 6.23 10.86
N THR A 210 5.09 7.03 11.76
CA THR A 210 5.56 8.40 11.47
C THR A 210 6.57 8.43 10.33
N ALA A 211 6.71 9.58 9.67
CA ALA A 211 7.71 9.76 8.63
C ALA A 211 9.13 9.46 9.14
N SER A 212 9.48 9.96 10.34
CA SER A 212 10.76 9.66 10.99
C SER A 212 10.95 8.16 11.23
N GLY A 213 9.93 7.45 11.68
CA GLY A 213 9.97 5.99 11.87
C GLY A 213 10.20 5.24 10.56
N ARG A 214 9.57 5.67 9.45
CA ARG A 214 9.78 5.07 8.11
C ARG A 214 11.19 5.39 7.57
N LEU A 215 11.70 6.58 7.81
CA LEU A 215 13.09 6.94 7.50
C LEU A 215 14.07 6.08 8.31
N GLY A 216 13.77 5.79 9.57
CA GLY A 216 14.53 4.85 10.40
C GLY A 216 14.50 3.41 9.85
N VAL A 217 13.38 2.98 9.22
CA VAL A 217 13.31 1.69 8.51
C VAL A 217 14.27 1.67 7.32
N ILE A 218 14.29 2.74 6.49
CA ILE A 218 15.23 2.84 5.35
C ILE A 218 16.67 2.72 5.85
N GLN A 219 17.04 3.47 6.89
CA GLN A 219 18.37 3.43 7.48
C GLN A 219 18.72 2.03 7.97
N LYS A 220 17.85 1.41 8.77
CA LYS A 220 18.12 0.09 9.34
C LYS A 220 18.26 -1.00 8.29
N LEU A 221 17.45 -0.95 7.22
CA LEU A 221 17.56 -1.87 6.08
C LEU A 221 18.90 -1.66 5.35
N SER A 222 19.23 -0.42 5.02
CA SER A 222 20.47 -0.07 4.31
C SER A 222 21.73 -0.46 5.10
N GLU A 223 21.76 -0.20 6.40
CA GLU A 223 22.87 -0.59 7.31
C GLU A 223 23.10 -2.13 7.34
N ASN A 224 22.06 -2.90 7.00
CA ASN A 224 22.13 -4.36 6.93
C ASN A 224 22.26 -4.90 5.47
N GLY A 225 22.64 -4.04 4.53
CA GLY A 225 22.88 -4.43 3.14
C GLY A 225 21.63 -4.76 2.34
N VAL A 226 20.45 -4.39 2.83
CA VAL A 226 19.18 -4.63 2.12
C VAL A 226 18.93 -3.52 1.11
N PRO A 227 18.75 -3.83 -0.19
CA PRO A 227 18.43 -2.83 -1.20
C PRO A 227 17.06 -2.19 -0.93
N VAL A 228 17.03 -0.87 -0.69
CA VAL A 228 15.83 -0.13 -0.33
C VAL A 228 15.58 1.07 -1.25
N ARG A 229 14.31 1.26 -1.64
CA ARG A 229 13.81 2.43 -2.37
C ARG A 229 12.79 3.18 -1.55
N VAL A 230 12.72 4.49 -1.73
CA VAL A 230 11.59 5.28 -1.23
C VAL A 230 10.49 5.39 -2.28
N MET A 231 9.25 5.18 -1.87
CA MET A 231 8.06 5.51 -2.66
C MET A 231 7.45 6.80 -2.12
N ALA A 232 7.76 7.94 -2.75
CA ALA A 232 7.12 9.22 -2.48
C ALA A 232 5.71 9.21 -3.10
N ALA A 233 4.82 8.37 -2.57
CA ALA A 233 3.55 8.02 -3.21
C ALA A 233 2.40 7.81 -2.21
N PRO A 234 1.19 8.29 -2.60
CA PRO A 234 0.94 9.11 -3.77
C PRO A 234 1.31 10.58 -3.55
N ILE A 235 1.63 11.26 -4.64
CA ILE A 235 1.69 12.73 -4.64
C ILE A 235 0.27 13.26 -4.84
N ILE A 236 -0.16 14.08 -3.90
CA ILE A 236 -1.46 14.76 -3.92
C ILE A 236 -1.18 16.24 -4.23
N PRO A 237 -1.46 16.69 -5.47
CA PRO A 237 -1.19 18.07 -5.88
C PRO A 237 -1.83 19.08 -4.92
N GLY A 238 -1.06 20.06 -4.47
CA GLY A 238 -1.54 21.07 -3.52
C GLY A 238 -1.50 20.67 -2.04
N LEU A 239 -1.18 19.40 -1.70
CA LEU A 239 -0.97 18.96 -0.31
C LEU A 239 0.49 18.63 0.01
N ASN A 240 1.11 17.71 -0.74
CA ASN A 240 2.45 17.19 -0.46
C ASN A 240 3.43 17.27 -1.64
N SER A 241 3.03 17.83 -2.78
CA SER A 241 3.87 17.88 -3.97
C SER A 241 5.17 18.69 -3.78
N ASN A 242 5.16 19.68 -2.90
CA ASN A 242 6.32 20.47 -2.54
C ASN A 242 7.35 19.73 -1.68
N GLU A 243 6.95 18.64 -1.02
CA GLU A 243 7.82 17.83 -0.14
C GLU A 243 8.70 16.83 -0.91
N ILE A 244 8.51 16.67 -2.22
CA ILE A 244 9.22 15.66 -3.04
C ILE A 244 10.74 15.74 -2.86
N PRO A 245 11.40 16.91 -2.97
CA PRO A 245 12.86 17.00 -2.82
C PRO A 245 13.32 16.60 -1.41
N ASP A 246 12.57 17.00 -0.38
CA ASP A 246 12.92 16.72 1.01
C ASP A 246 12.75 15.26 1.35
N ILE A 247 11.69 14.60 0.85
CA ILE A 247 11.46 13.16 1.02
C ILE A 247 12.61 12.38 0.36
N ILE A 248 12.98 12.72 -0.88
CA ILE A 248 14.05 12.02 -1.60
C ILE A 248 15.39 12.26 -0.92
N LYS A 249 15.71 13.51 -0.54
CA LYS A 249 16.94 13.85 0.19
C LYS A 249 17.03 13.08 1.51
N ALA A 250 16.00 13.16 2.36
CA ALA A 250 15.99 12.51 3.65
C ALA A 250 16.12 10.98 3.55
N SER A 251 15.58 10.38 2.48
CA SER A 251 15.70 8.95 2.20
C SER A 251 17.08 8.58 1.66
N ALA A 252 17.64 9.40 0.77
CA ALA A 252 18.98 9.23 0.24
C ALA A 252 20.04 9.32 1.35
N ASP A 253 19.91 10.32 2.26
CA ASP A 253 20.81 10.49 3.41
C ASP A 253 20.80 9.26 4.35
N ARG A 254 19.76 8.41 4.28
CA ARG A 254 19.62 7.15 5.04
C ARG A 254 19.89 5.89 4.23
N GLY A 255 20.45 6.03 3.03
CA GLY A 255 20.93 4.93 2.23
C GLY A 255 19.94 4.36 1.22
N ALA A 256 18.83 5.05 0.93
CA ALA A 256 17.97 4.65 -0.20
C ALA A 256 18.76 4.66 -1.51
N LEU A 257 18.59 3.60 -2.30
CA LEU A 257 19.23 3.42 -3.60
C LEU A 257 18.43 3.96 -4.78
N GLY A 258 17.16 4.27 -4.57
CA GLY A 258 16.28 4.78 -5.60
C GLY A 258 15.01 5.38 -5.03
N ALA A 259 14.24 6.02 -5.90
CA ALA A 259 12.93 6.57 -5.58
C ALA A 259 11.90 6.22 -6.64
N GLY A 260 10.63 6.26 -6.25
CA GLY A 260 9.48 6.18 -7.14
C GLY A 260 8.37 7.09 -6.66
N PHE A 261 7.44 7.44 -7.54
CA PHE A 261 6.23 8.17 -7.18
C PHE A 261 5.05 7.77 -8.05
N THR A 262 3.87 8.10 -7.61
CA THR A 262 2.63 8.09 -8.40
C THR A 262 1.84 9.33 -8.05
N ILE A 263 1.11 9.89 -9.01
CA ILE A 263 0.11 10.93 -8.71
C ILE A 263 -1.16 10.23 -8.21
N VAL A 264 -1.81 10.84 -7.21
CA VAL A 264 -3.06 10.30 -6.65
C VAL A 264 -4.12 10.20 -7.73
N ARG A 265 -4.86 9.10 -7.72
CA ARG A 265 -6.07 8.92 -8.53
C ARG A 265 -7.19 8.39 -7.64
N LEU A 266 -8.36 8.94 -7.80
CA LEU A 266 -9.51 8.67 -6.93
C LEU A 266 -10.57 7.88 -7.71
N ASN A 267 -10.28 6.60 -7.96
CA ASN A 267 -11.14 5.73 -8.75
C ASN A 267 -12.27 5.11 -7.90
N GLY A 268 -13.45 4.97 -8.51
CA GLY A 268 -14.61 4.35 -7.86
C GLY A 268 -15.03 5.09 -6.58
N SER A 269 -15.36 4.34 -5.54
CA SER A 269 -15.83 4.87 -4.25
C SER A 269 -14.81 5.77 -3.52
N ILE A 270 -13.53 5.73 -3.92
CA ILE A 270 -12.49 6.56 -3.31
C ILE A 270 -12.71 8.05 -3.62
N ALA A 271 -13.29 8.38 -4.77
CA ALA A 271 -13.61 9.77 -5.13
C ALA A 271 -14.55 10.40 -4.10
N GLU A 272 -15.61 9.70 -3.71
CA GLU A 272 -16.57 10.14 -2.69
C GLU A 272 -15.89 10.23 -1.32
N ILE A 273 -15.19 9.18 -0.89
CA ILE A 273 -14.52 9.10 0.40
C ILE A 273 -13.48 10.21 0.56
N PHE A 274 -12.67 10.47 -0.47
CA PHE A 274 -11.64 11.51 -0.43
C PHE A 274 -12.26 12.91 -0.48
N THR A 275 -13.33 13.11 -1.25
CA THR A 275 -14.03 14.40 -1.34
C THR A 275 -14.67 14.74 0.01
N ASP A 276 -15.37 13.81 0.64
CA ASP A 276 -15.90 14.01 2.00
C ASP A 276 -14.78 14.35 3.00
N TRP A 277 -13.71 13.57 2.97
CA TRP A 277 -12.57 13.77 3.87
C TRP A 277 -11.87 15.13 3.69
N ILE A 278 -11.61 15.56 2.44
CA ILE A 278 -10.86 16.80 2.19
C ILE A 278 -11.62 18.03 2.66
N HIS A 279 -12.95 18.04 2.50
CA HIS A 279 -13.79 19.12 2.99
C HIS A 279 -13.84 19.18 4.52
N LYS A 280 -13.79 18.03 5.21
CA LYS A 280 -13.73 17.97 6.67
C LYS A 280 -12.36 18.30 7.23
N ALA A 281 -11.29 17.81 6.60
CA ALA A 281 -9.92 17.93 7.08
C ALA A 281 -9.24 19.26 6.72
N PHE A 282 -9.60 19.84 5.55
CA PHE A 282 -8.98 21.04 4.99
C PHE A 282 -10.01 21.89 4.19
N PRO A 283 -11.07 22.41 4.85
CA PRO A 283 -12.17 23.10 4.18
C PRO A 283 -11.70 24.24 3.27
N ASP A 284 -10.75 25.06 3.73
CA ASP A 284 -10.23 26.23 2.98
C ASP A 284 -9.37 25.84 1.75
N ARG A 285 -8.96 24.58 1.62
CA ARG A 285 -8.09 24.09 0.54
C ARG A 285 -8.75 23.02 -0.32
N ALA A 286 -9.91 22.52 0.09
CA ALA A 286 -10.55 21.36 -0.53
C ALA A 286 -10.70 21.51 -2.04
N GLU A 287 -11.36 22.57 -2.52
CA GLU A 287 -11.57 22.79 -3.95
C GLU A 287 -10.26 23.01 -4.73
N LYS A 288 -9.29 23.69 -4.13
CA LYS A 288 -7.98 23.89 -4.76
C LYS A 288 -7.28 22.56 -5.01
N VAL A 289 -7.32 21.65 -4.04
CA VAL A 289 -6.71 20.31 -4.12
C VAL A 289 -7.46 19.44 -5.14
N LEU A 290 -8.80 19.40 -5.07
CA LEU A 290 -9.61 18.64 -6.01
C LEU A 290 -9.41 19.11 -7.45
N ASN A 291 -9.35 20.44 -7.68
CA ASN A 291 -9.08 21.01 -9.01
C ASN A 291 -7.66 20.70 -9.50
N ALA A 292 -6.67 20.68 -8.61
CA ALA A 292 -5.30 20.28 -8.96
C ALA A 292 -5.21 18.78 -9.33
N ILE A 293 -5.99 17.91 -8.66
CA ILE A 293 -6.09 16.50 -9.03
C ILE A 293 -6.77 16.37 -10.41
N ARG A 294 -7.89 17.07 -10.64
CA ARG A 294 -8.58 17.09 -11.95
C ARG A 294 -7.66 17.54 -13.08
N ALA A 295 -6.83 18.56 -12.82
CA ALA A 295 -5.85 19.06 -13.79
C ALA A 295 -4.77 18.03 -14.16
N CYS A 296 -4.57 17.00 -13.35
CA CYS A 296 -3.67 15.89 -13.66
C CYS A 296 -4.37 14.74 -14.42
N HIS A 297 -5.70 14.72 -14.49
CA HIS A 297 -6.51 13.59 -14.98
C HIS A 297 -7.61 14.05 -15.96
N ASP A 298 -7.27 14.97 -16.85
CA ASP A 298 -8.15 15.45 -17.91
C ASP A 298 -9.54 15.93 -17.41
N GLY A 299 -9.53 16.75 -16.36
CA GLY A 299 -10.75 17.30 -15.74
C GLY A 299 -11.47 16.35 -14.77
N ASN A 300 -10.99 15.12 -14.57
CA ASN A 300 -11.59 14.11 -13.71
C ASN A 300 -10.78 13.87 -12.45
N LEU A 301 -11.35 13.23 -11.43
CA LEU A 301 -10.62 12.80 -10.22
C LEU A 301 -9.85 11.49 -10.42
N ASN A 302 -10.06 10.81 -11.55
CA ASN A 302 -9.44 9.55 -11.90
C ASN A 302 -9.19 9.45 -13.40
N ASP A 303 -8.15 8.76 -13.78
CA ASP A 303 -7.88 8.30 -15.13
C ASP A 303 -7.71 6.77 -15.11
N SER A 304 -8.28 6.09 -16.09
CA SER A 304 -8.17 4.62 -16.23
C SER A 304 -7.20 4.18 -17.32
N GLU A 305 -6.71 5.10 -18.17
CA GLU A 305 -5.83 4.77 -19.28
C GLU A 305 -4.44 4.33 -18.82
N PHE A 306 -3.97 3.22 -19.37
CA PHE A 306 -2.62 2.75 -19.15
C PHE A 306 -1.56 3.73 -19.67
N GLY A 307 -0.42 3.79 -18.97
CA GLY A 307 0.67 4.72 -19.25
C GLY A 307 0.44 6.13 -18.68
N ARG A 308 -0.80 6.56 -18.51
CA ARG A 308 -1.20 7.90 -18.08
C ARG A 308 -1.71 7.93 -16.64
N ARG A 309 -2.56 6.99 -16.27
CA ARG A 309 -3.29 6.95 -14.98
C ARG A 309 -2.42 7.06 -13.72
N MET A 310 -1.16 6.58 -13.78
CA MET A 310 -0.22 6.60 -12.64
C MET A 310 0.63 7.88 -12.61
N ARG A 311 0.77 8.53 -13.75
CA ARG A 311 1.67 9.66 -13.94
C ARG A 311 0.92 10.99 -14.01
N GLY A 312 -0.33 10.97 -14.46
CA GLY A 312 -1.08 12.17 -14.80
C GLY A 312 -0.54 12.90 -16.02
N GLU A 313 -1.29 13.87 -16.50
CA GLU A 313 -0.97 14.76 -17.62
C GLU A 313 -1.19 16.24 -17.23
N GLY A 314 -0.89 17.15 -18.17
CA GLY A 314 -1.03 18.59 -17.96
C GLY A 314 0.10 19.25 -17.18
N GLN A 315 0.03 20.56 -17.02
CA GLN A 315 1.11 21.39 -16.45
C GLN A 315 1.44 21.01 -15.00
N VAL A 316 0.42 20.69 -14.19
CA VAL A 316 0.60 20.31 -12.79
C VAL A 316 1.39 19.00 -12.68
N ALA A 317 1.00 17.99 -13.46
CA ALA A 317 1.71 16.72 -13.50
C ALA A 317 3.15 16.88 -14.02
N GLN A 318 3.35 17.66 -15.10
CA GLN A 318 4.69 17.94 -15.63
C GLN A 318 5.60 18.61 -14.61
N SER A 319 5.10 19.57 -13.84
CA SER A 319 5.86 20.22 -12.77
C SER A 319 6.28 19.21 -11.68
N ILE A 320 5.39 18.29 -11.30
CA ILE A 320 5.68 17.20 -10.35
C ILE A 320 6.77 16.28 -10.91
N HIS A 321 6.68 15.89 -12.19
CA HIS A 321 7.67 15.05 -12.85
C HIS A 321 9.04 15.71 -12.89
N GLN A 322 9.10 17.01 -13.24
CA GLN A 322 10.35 17.77 -13.28
C GLN A 322 10.98 17.86 -11.89
N LEU A 323 10.18 18.21 -10.87
CA LEU A 323 10.64 18.32 -9.49
C LEU A 323 11.20 16.98 -8.99
N PHE A 324 10.51 15.87 -9.27
CA PHE A 324 10.95 14.52 -8.91
C PHE A 324 12.27 14.17 -9.63
N LYS A 325 12.36 14.40 -10.94
CA LYS A 325 13.56 14.14 -11.73
C LYS A 325 14.77 14.93 -11.22
N MET A 326 14.57 16.23 -10.95
CA MET A 326 15.62 17.09 -10.38
C MET A 326 16.10 16.59 -9.03
N ALA A 327 15.19 16.19 -8.14
CA ALA A 327 15.53 15.65 -6.83
C ALA A 327 16.29 14.32 -6.93
N CYS A 328 15.86 13.40 -7.80
CA CYS A 328 16.58 12.15 -8.05
C CYS A 328 17.99 12.39 -8.60
N ASN A 329 18.14 13.26 -9.60
CA ASN A 329 19.45 13.59 -10.17
C ASN A 329 20.40 14.24 -9.13
N ARG A 330 19.84 15.00 -8.18
CA ARG A 330 20.64 15.68 -7.15
C ARG A 330 21.06 14.75 -6.01
N PHE A 331 20.17 13.88 -5.53
CA PHE A 331 20.35 13.16 -4.28
C PHE A 331 20.59 11.65 -4.45
N LEU A 332 20.25 11.07 -5.62
CA LEU A 332 20.37 9.64 -5.90
C LEU A 332 21.30 9.36 -7.10
N ALA A 333 22.03 10.36 -7.62
CA ALA A 333 22.96 10.16 -8.73
C ALA A 333 23.99 9.06 -8.40
N GLY A 334 24.22 8.15 -9.35
CA GLY A 334 25.18 7.05 -9.21
C GLY A 334 24.74 5.91 -8.29
N ARG A 335 23.49 5.92 -7.81
CA ARG A 335 22.93 4.82 -7.01
C ARG A 335 22.04 3.95 -7.88
N GLU A 336 22.19 2.65 -7.74
CA GLU A 336 21.40 1.66 -8.49
C GLU A 336 20.92 0.54 -7.58
N MET A 337 19.72 0.04 -7.86
CA MET A 337 19.22 -1.17 -7.24
C MET A 337 19.88 -2.38 -7.90
N PRO A 338 20.49 -3.31 -7.14
CA PRO A 338 21.05 -4.52 -7.73
C PRO A 338 19.93 -5.33 -8.41
N PRO A 339 20.21 -6.01 -9.54
CA PRO A 339 19.21 -6.89 -10.15
C PRO A 339 18.90 -8.08 -9.24
N HIS A 340 17.67 -8.59 -9.31
CA HIS A 340 17.35 -9.86 -8.65
C HIS A 340 18.07 -11.03 -9.34
N ASP A 341 18.52 -11.99 -8.53
CA ASP A 341 19.06 -13.26 -9.02
C ASP A 341 17.94 -14.30 -9.17
N TYR A 342 17.65 -14.69 -10.41
CA TYR A 342 16.64 -15.70 -10.74
C TYR A 342 17.22 -17.10 -10.88
N THR A 343 18.55 -17.25 -10.83
CA THR A 343 19.25 -18.53 -11.09
C THR A 343 19.27 -19.45 -9.88
N LEU A 344 19.06 -18.90 -8.69
CA LEU A 344 19.19 -19.62 -7.42
C LEU A 344 17.96 -20.44 -7.05
N PHE A 345 16.85 -20.30 -7.75
CA PHE A 345 15.59 -20.97 -7.41
C PHE A 345 15.77 -22.50 -7.31
N THR A 346 15.28 -23.07 -6.19
CA THR A 346 15.40 -24.50 -5.91
C THR A 346 14.04 -25.05 -5.44
N PRO A 347 13.31 -25.84 -6.27
CA PRO A 347 12.08 -26.49 -5.84
C PRO A 347 12.34 -27.55 -4.78
N LYS A 348 11.39 -27.78 -3.85
CA LYS A 348 11.41 -28.94 -2.93
C LYS A 348 11.40 -30.24 -3.76
N GLY A 349 12.39 -31.08 -3.60
CA GLY A 349 12.57 -32.31 -4.39
C GLY A 349 13.40 -32.07 -5.66
N GLY A 350 14.29 -31.05 -5.57
CA GLY A 350 15.24 -30.75 -6.64
C GLY A 350 15.84 -32.00 -7.23
N LYS A 351 15.87 -32.09 -8.56
CA LYS A 351 16.50 -33.15 -9.32
C LYS A 351 17.85 -33.43 -8.68
N GLN A 352 17.96 -34.56 -8.01
CA GLN A 352 19.25 -35.18 -7.81
C GLN A 352 19.82 -35.33 -9.22
N THR A 353 20.68 -34.39 -9.61
CA THR A 353 21.51 -34.58 -10.81
C THR A 353 22.33 -35.81 -10.47
N SER A 354 21.90 -36.98 -10.99
CA SER A 354 22.72 -38.17 -11.00
C SER A 354 24.02 -37.77 -11.71
N MET A 355 25.06 -37.65 -10.93
CA MET A 355 26.40 -37.75 -11.46
C MET A 355 26.57 -39.22 -11.92
N PHE A 356 26.35 -39.45 -13.19
CA PHE A 356 26.93 -40.56 -13.92
C PHE A 356 27.31 -40.07 -15.30
#